data_585b27576cd3c6719741b37e6e81b134
#
_entry.id   585b27576cd3c6719741b37e6e81b134
#
_cell.length_a   1.000
_cell.length_b   1.000
_cell.length_c   1.000
_cell.angle_alpha   90.00
_cell.angle_beta   90.00
_cell.angle_gamma   90.00
#
_symmetry.space_group_name_H-M   'P 1'
#
loop_
_entity.id
_entity.type
_entity.pdbx_description
1 polymer ?
#
loop_
_entity_poly.entity_id
_entity_poly.type
_entity_poly.pdbx_seq_one_letter_code
_entity_poly.pdbx_strand_id
1 'polypeptide(L)'
;MKKTLFVALSFIMMMLGACSDKISTEIDPNPEPNPEPKPDVEEVVALKKIPFTKGLNLSDWFNVSEAYWFNPDTYTEKDFDQLKSLGIDVVRLPINFPIFMGQAPSYTFDQKMLTALDKAVEWAAARGIYVILDQHSYYGSRVFPEGYGEELVTSGLRQLAMRYKGKENVVLELFNEPGGNYINQHWNEIQQRLIAEIRNVDKNVIIVATAVGCSMKKLTELPEINDKRIIYTFHFYDPFLFTHQGANWDNLAIEKIKNVPFPYEASKMPAMPSEFKGTEFEENYNTYSAQGNEKFIGEELMQVYSWALEKGKLLFCGEFGTLTTCPTEDRARWYKTVCDYFSAYGIAWTAWEYRDTKVPNFGIFNGANIFESNLDVNLINAMGLTLPPGYESGCPEVVYYDDDIPSWWTQDSKWDGYEPKIDFACKVNPYNGSLNCIRWDIDNIWGGLVMTTWPVADFTTQLKAGASLQFAIRTTDTIDKLVVRLTQYKSGAKWQWRNMTEISTTDGQTTPYQFKNDGEWHLISIPLEKLWVHGTQGEWKDAPDEGEEGFAWDCINHLEIVPEGNNAVLDKTVYIDNIVIKK
;
A
#
# COMPACT_ATOMS: atom_id res chain seq x y z
N MET A 1 42.01 -37.91 -17.01
CA MET A 1 43.10 -38.17 -16.03
C MET A 1 42.56 -37.92 -14.64
N LYS A 2 42.55 -38.95 -13.83
CA LYS A 2 42.09 -39.01 -12.43
C LYS A 2 43.00 -38.20 -11.51
N LYS A 3 42.43 -37.54 -10.47
CA LYS A 3 43.07 -37.52 -9.15
C LYS A 3 42.00 -37.29 -8.05
N THR A 4 42.08 -38.17 -7.15
CA THR A 4 41.29 -38.63 -6.03
C THR A 4 41.43 -37.73 -4.81
N LEU A 5 40.33 -37.63 -4.07
CA LEU A 5 40.17 -36.99 -2.78
C LEU A 5 40.63 -37.92 -1.66
N PHE A 6 41.32 -37.39 -0.63
CA PHE A 6 41.58 -38.10 0.64
C PHE A 6 40.93 -37.37 1.81
N VAL A 7 40.10 -38.13 2.53
CA VAL A 7 39.50 -37.78 3.83
C VAL A 7 40.41 -38.32 4.90
N ALA A 8 40.79 -37.52 5.89
CA ALA A 8 41.49 -37.93 7.09
C ALA A 8 40.59 -37.85 8.31
N LEU A 9 40.24 -39.00 8.87
CA LEU A 9 39.59 -39.20 10.15
C LEU A 9 40.66 -39.34 11.20
N SER A 10 40.67 -38.50 12.26
CA SER A 10 41.55 -38.69 13.43
C SER A 10 40.74 -39.18 14.59
N PHE A 11 40.98 -40.40 14.98
CA PHE A 11 40.59 -41.02 16.27
C PHE A 11 41.57 -40.59 17.35
N ILE A 12 41.08 -40.12 18.51
CA ILE A 12 41.88 -39.98 19.74
C ILE A 12 41.41 -41.04 20.71
N MET A 13 42.35 -41.88 21.08
CA MET A 13 42.21 -43.04 22.01
C MET A 13 42.46 -42.55 23.45
N MET A 14 41.52 -42.79 24.35
CA MET A 14 41.69 -42.55 25.77
C MET A 14 42.62 -43.61 26.39
N MET A 15 43.64 -43.15 27.09
CA MET A 15 44.38 -43.98 28.05
C MET A 15 43.80 -43.85 29.45
N LEU A 16 43.43 -45.00 30.04
CA LEU A 16 43.06 -45.15 31.42
C LEU A 16 44.35 -45.30 32.28
N GLY A 17 44.53 -44.34 33.17
CA GLY A 17 45.52 -44.45 34.24
C GLY A 17 44.80 -44.63 35.60
N ALA A 18 44.94 -45.77 36.18
CA ALA A 18 44.42 -46.05 37.55
C ALA A 18 45.40 -45.55 38.61
N CYS A 19 44.95 -44.67 39.52
CA CYS A 19 45.58 -44.41 40.81
C CYS A 19 44.51 -44.62 41.90
N SER A 20 44.77 -45.52 42.75
CA SER A 20 43.97 -45.80 43.95
C SER A 20 44.38 -44.85 45.06
N ASP A 21 43.52 -43.93 45.45
CA ASP A 21 43.62 -43.26 46.76
C ASP A 21 42.33 -43.49 47.58
N LYS A 22 42.56 -43.80 48.85
CA LYS A 22 41.53 -44.13 49.84
C LYS A 22 40.64 -42.88 50.09
N ILE A 23 39.36 -42.97 49.75
CA ILE A 23 38.38 -41.99 50.15
C ILE A 23 37.88 -42.35 51.54
N SER A 24 38.16 -41.49 52.53
CA SER A 24 37.47 -41.46 53.79
C SER A 24 36.11 -40.80 53.61
N THR A 25 35.05 -41.57 53.80
CA THR A 25 33.67 -41.04 53.77
C THR A 25 33.35 -40.39 55.11
N GLU A 26 33.57 -39.08 55.24
CA GLU A 26 32.82 -38.27 56.18
C GLU A 26 31.54 -37.79 55.48
N ILE A 27 30.40 -38.31 55.90
CA ILE A 27 29.07 -37.85 55.45
C ILE A 27 28.77 -36.61 56.29
N ASP A 28 28.75 -35.43 55.61
CA ASP A 28 28.20 -34.20 56.16
C ASP A 28 26.70 -34.39 56.40
N PRO A 29 26.17 -34.27 57.62
CA PRO A 29 24.77 -34.54 57.92
C PRO A 29 23.82 -33.41 57.50
N ASN A 30 24.29 -32.33 56.84
CA ASN A 30 23.42 -31.24 56.44
C ASN A 30 23.92 -30.58 55.15
N PRO A 31 23.67 -31.18 53.95
CA PRO A 31 24.01 -30.52 52.72
C PRO A 31 23.14 -29.27 52.59
N GLU A 32 23.79 -28.09 52.46
CA GLU A 32 23.07 -26.88 52.04
C GLU A 32 22.29 -27.17 50.76
N PRO A 33 21.02 -26.72 50.66
CA PRO A 33 20.26 -26.92 49.43
C PRO A 33 20.99 -26.20 48.28
N ASN A 34 21.25 -26.98 47.22
CA ASN A 34 21.81 -26.47 46.00
C ASN A 34 20.98 -25.24 45.58
N PRO A 35 21.56 -24.04 45.37
CA PRO A 35 20.78 -22.87 44.98
C PRO A 35 20.00 -23.21 43.70
N GLU A 36 18.67 -23.08 43.78
CA GLU A 36 17.84 -23.21 42.58
C GLU A 36 18.44 -22.34 41.47
N PRO A 37 18.54 -22.86 40.23
CA PRO A 37 19.03 -22.07 39.13
C PRO A 37 18.16 -20.82 39.06
N LYS A 38 18.77 -19.63 39.25
CA LYS A 38 18.08 -18.36 39.03
C LYS A 38 17.51 -18.44 37.63
N PRO A 39 16.21 -18.13 37.45
CA PRO A 39 15.65 -18.08 36.11
C PRO A 39 16.53 -17.13 35.28
N ASP A 40 16.96 -17.56 34.10
CA ASP A 40 17.66 -16.73 33.13
C ASP A 40 16.79 -15.51 32.87
N VAL A 41 17.12 -14.42 33.52
CA VAL A 41 16.45 -13.12 33.24
C VAL A 41 17.06 -12.68 31.94
N GLU A 42 16.36 -12.98 30.85
CA GLU A 42 16.72 -12.49 29.50
C GLU A 42 16.88 -10.96 29.56
N GLU A 43 18.12 -10.51 29.43
CA GLU A 43 18.45 -9.11 29.58
C GLU A 43 17.92 -8.34 28.37
N VAL A 44 16.93 -7.46 28.59
CA VAL A 44 16.34 -6.64 27.53
C VAL A 44 17.38 -5.63 27.02
N VAL A 45 17.85 -5.84 25.80
CA VAL A 45 18.78 -4.93 25.13
C VAL A 45 18.06 -3.66 24.70
N ALA A 46 18.57 -2.51 25.12
CA ALA A 46 17.99 -1.21 24.75
C ALA A 46 18.08 -0.96 23.25
N LEU A 47 17.01 -0.40 22.68
CA LEU A 47 16.98 0.04 21.30
C LEU A 47 17.83 1.30 21.16
N LYS A 48 18.93 1.22 20.40
CA LYS A 48 19.87 2.33 20.21
C LYS A 48 19.56 3.20 19.00
N LYS A 49 18.82 2.64 18.02
CA LYS A 49 18.38 3.33 16.79
C LYS A 49 17.14 2.63 16.27
N ILE A 50 16.34 3.33 15.50
CA ILE A 50 15.24 2.76 14.74
C ILE A 50 15.82 1.86 13.65
N PRO A 51 15.34 0.61 13.49
CA PRO A 51 15.91 -0.33 12.53
C PRO A 51 15.44 -0.14 11.08
N PHE A 52 14.60 0.86 10.83
CA PHE A 52 14.04 1.21 9.53
C PHE A 52 14.11 2.73 9.31
N THR A 53 13.82 3.18 8.10
CA THR A 53 13.99 4.61 7.73
C THR A 53 12.81 5.20 6.99
N LYS A 54 12.32 4.54 5.93
CA LYS A 54 11.35 5.08 4.97
C LYS A 54 10.23 4.10 4.71
N GLY A 55 9.01 4.56 4.78
CA GLY A 55 7.86 3.71 4.59
C GLY A 55 6.61 4.36 4.06
N LEU A 56 5.59 3.53 3.90
CA LEU A 56 4.26 3.93 3.50
C LEU A 56 3.21 3.26 4.37
N ASN A 57 2.10 3.95 4.60
CA ASN A 57 0.91 3.36 5.18
C ASN A 57 0.17 2.55 4.11
N LEU A 58 -0.28 1.35 4.45
CA LEU A 58 -1.12 0.50 3.60
C LEU A 58 -2.56 0.56 4.11
N SER A 59 -3.26 1.61 3.72
CA SER A 59 -4.63 1.90 4.11
C SER A 59 -5.66 1.04 3.38
N ASP A 60 -6.93 1.14 3.77
CA ASP A 60 -8.08 0.45 3.18
C ASP A 60 -7.98 -1.10 3.14
N TRP A 61 -7.07 -1.68 3.93
CA TRP A 61 -6.93 -3.12 4.09
C TRP A 61 -7.55 -3.61 5.42
N PHE A 62 -6.91 -3.26 6.53
CA PHE A 62 -7.37 -3.65 7.87
C PHE A 62 -8.04 -2.51 8.63
N ASN A 63 -8.08 -1.30 8.09
CA ASN A 63 -8.73 -0.14 8.70
C ASN A 63 -10.09 0.20 8.07
N VAL A 64 -10.75 -0.80 7.48
CA VAL A 64 -12.12 -0.66 6.95
C VAL A 64 -13.08 -0.27 8.06
N SER A 65 -14.15 0.47 7.71
CA SER A 65 -15.16 0.91 8.67
C SER A 65 -16.21 -0.17 9.00
N GLU A 66 -16.32 -1.20 8.13
CA GLU A 66 -17.26 -2.31 8.29
C GLU A 66 -16.61 -3.63 7.87
N ALA A 67 -16.88 -4.71 8.61
CA ALA A 67 -16.25 -6.01 8.37
C ALA A 67 -16.51 -6.61 6.97
N TYR A 68 -17.66 -6.28 6.38
CA TYR A 68 -17.99 -6.78 5.03
C TYR A 68 -17.22 -6.09 3.90
N TRP A 69 -16.55 -4.97 4.16
CA TRP A 69 -15.65 -4.32 3.21
C TRP A 69 -14.24 -4.90 3.23
N PHE A 70 -13.94 -5.73 4.22
CA PHE A 70 -12.62 -6.35 4.31
C PHE A 70 -12.40 -7.35 3.18
N ASN A 71 -11.46 -7.01 2.30
CA ASN A 71 -10.93 -7.93 1.30
C ASN A 71 -9.50 -8.36 1.71
N PRO A 72 -9.25 -9.66 1.98
CA PRO A 72 -7.93 -10.14 2.37
C PRO A 72 -6.87 -9.93 1.28
N ASP A 73 -7.30 -9.80 0.02
CA ASP A 73 -6.45 -9.67 -1.15
C ASP A 73 -6.36 -8.21 -1.65
N THR A 74 -6.71 -7.22 -0.80
CA THR A 74 -6.53 -5.78 -1.11
C THR A 74 -5.08 -5.47 -1.48
N TYR A 75 -4.12 -6.09 -0.77
CA TYR A 75 -2.70 -6.09 -1.12
C TYR A 75 -2.23 -7.53 -1.31
N THR A 76 -1.25 -7.69 -2.20
CA THR A 76 -0.69 -8.99 -2.60
C THR A 76 0.82 -9.03 -2.35
N GLU A 77 1.44 -10.18 -2.53
CA GLU A 77 2.90 -10.32 -2.44
C GLU A 77 3.62 -9.40 -3.43
N LYS A 78 3.04 -9.18 -4.64
CA LYS A 78 3.57 -8.27 -5.67
C LYS A 78 3.66 -6.83 -5.16
N ASP A 79 2.71 -6.36 -4.36
CA ASP A 79 2.77 -5.02 -3.77
C ASP A 79 4.01 -4.85 -2.87
N PHE A 80 4.41 -5.90 -2.15
CA PHE A 80 5.61 -5.85 -1.32
C PHE A 80 6.90 -5.88 -2.15
N ASP A 81 6.91 -6.52 -3.35
CA ASP A 81 8.00 -6.38 -4.31
C ASP A 81 8.10 -4.95 -4.85
N GLN A 82 6.97 -4.35 -5.18
CA GLN A 82 6.86 -2.97 -5.63
C GLN A 82 7.36 -1.98 -4.57
N LEU A 83 6.91 -2.13 -3.32
CA LEU A 83 7.38 -1.33 -2.19
C LEU A 83 8.90 -1.46 -1.98
N LYS A 84 9.42 -2.69 -2.06
CA LYS A 84 10.87 -2.92 -1.97
C LYS A 84 11.64 -2.24 -3.09
N SER A 85 11.11 -2.25 -4.32
CA SER A 85 11.74 -1.58 -5.48
C SER A 85 11.81 -0.07 -5.32
N LEU A 86 10.86 0.55 -4.60
CA LEU A 86 10.91 1.97 -4.21
C LEU A 86 11.96 2.28 -3.12
N GLY A 87 12.60 1.26 -2.54
CA GLY A 87 13.53 1.42 -1.42
C GLY A 87 12.86 1.53 -0.05
N ILE A 88 11.60 1.10 0.04
CA ILE A 88 10.85 1.04 1.31
C ILE A 88 11.43 -0.05 2.20
N ASP A 89 11.62 0.27 3.49
CA ASP A 89 12.13 -0.65 4.52
C ASP A 89 11.17 -0.82 5.71
N VAL A 90 10.04 -0.12 5.71
CA VAL A 90 8.95 -0.27 6.67
C VAL A 90 7.59 -0.02 6.04
N VAL A 91 6.57 -0.78 6.44
CA VAL A 91 5.16 -0.49 6.16
C VAL A 91 4.42 -0.34 7.48
N ARG A 92 3.49 0.61 7.53
CA ARG A 92 2.54 0.75 8.63
C ARG A 92 1.20 0.20 8.19
N LEU A 93 0.66 -0.75 8.95
CA LEU A 93 -0.64 -1.39 8.72
C LEU A 93 -1.65 -0.87 9.74
N PRO A 94 -2.50 0.09 9.35
CA PRO A 94 -3.61 0.53 10.18
C PRO A 94 -4.63 -0.60 10.35
N ILE A 95 -5.00 -0.95 11.59
CA ILE A 95 -5.93 -2.04 11.92
C ILE A 95 -7.06 -1.53 12.80
N ASN A 96 -8.28 -1.61 12.33
CA ASN A 96 -9.47 -1.24 13.10
C ASN A 96 -9.91 -2.41 14.00
N PHE A 97 -9.32 -2.50 15.20
CA PHE A 97 -9.54 -3.63 16.13
C PHE A 97 -11.04 -3.92 16.37
N PRO A 98 -11.91 -2.96 16.69
CA PRO A 98 -13.32 -3.21 16.93
C PRO A 98 -14.07 -3.95 15.82
N ILE A 99 -13.62 -3.78 14.55
CA ILE A 99 -14.27 -4.41 13.40
C ILE A 99 -13.92 -5.90 13.31
N PHE A 100 -12.72 -6.27 13.76
CA PHE A 100 -12.20 -7.63 13.63
C PHE A 100 -12.20 -8.43 14.93
N MET A 101 -12.66 -7.84 16.02
CA MET A 101 -12.66 -8.51 17.32
C MET A 101 -14.07 -8.90 17.77
N GLY A 102 -14.18 -10.10 18.32
CA GLY A 102 -15.41 -10.61 18.94
C GLY A 102 -15.78 -9.86 20.21
N GLN A 103 -16.90 -10.26 20.80
CA GLN A 103 -17.46 -9.65 22.00
C GLN A 103 -16.65 -9.96 23.28
N ALA A 104 -16.86 -9.13 24.30
CA ALA A 104 -16.37 -9.39 25.65
C ALA A 104 -16.81 -10.77 26.18
N PRO A 105 -16.02 -11.42 27.04
CA PRO A 105 -14.71 -10.99 27.57
C PRO A 105 -13.52 -11.43 26.71
N SER A 106 -13.71 -12.25 25.67
CA SER A 106 -12.61 -12.86 24.94
C SER A 106 -11.95 -11.90 23.94
N TYR A 107 -12.71 -11.00 23.33
CA TYR A 107 -12.21 -10.08 22.30
C TYR A 107 -11.24 -10.74 21.30
N THR A 108 -11.61 -11.93 20.78
CA THR A 108 -10.74 -12.71 19.89
C THR A 108 -10.78 -12.14 18.48
N PHE A 109 -9.64 -11.98 17.83
CA PHE A 109 -9.57 -11.55 16.43
C PHE A 109 -10.18 -12.56 15.47
N ASP A 110 -10.77 -12.07 14.39
CA ASP A 110 -11.25 -12.84 13.25
C ASP A 110 -10.09 -13.63 12.58
N GLN A 111 -10.34 -14.91 12.30
CA GLN A 111 -9.30 -15.79 11.75
C GLN A 111 -8.94 -15.46 10.29
N LYS A 112 -9.90 -14.96 9.49
CA LYS A 112 -9.64 -14.56 8.10
C LYS A 112 -8.73 -13.33 8.07
N MET A 113 -8.98 -12.37 8.96
CA MET A 113 -8.13 -11.19 9.14
C MET A 113 -6.72 -11.60 9.59
N LEU A 114 -6.59 -12.47 10.60
CA LEU A 114 -5.28 -12.93 11.06
C LEU A 114 -4.50 -13.68 9.98
N THR A 115 -5.18 -14.46 9.13
CA THR A 115 -4.53 -15.16 8.01
C THR A 115 -3.97 -14.19 6.97
N ALA A 116 -4.69 -13.12 6.67
CA ALA A 116 -4.19 -12.07 5.76
C ALA A 116 -3.03 -11.28 6.39
N LEU A 117 -3.11 -10.99 7.69
CA LEU A 117 -2.06 -10.30 8.43
C LEU A 117 -0.76 -11.13 8.51
N ASP A 118 -0.87 -12.45 8.68
CA ASP A 118 0.29 -13.36 8.64
C ASP A 118 1.00 -13.30 7.29
N LYS A 119 0.24 -13.34 6.18
CA LYS A 119 0.81 -13.20 4.84
C LYS A 119 1.57 -11.87 4.70
N ALA A 120 0.96 -10.76 5.13
CA ALA A 120 1.61 -9.44 5.08
C ALA A 120 2.95 -9.43 5.84
N VAL A 121 2.98 -9.98 7.05
CA VAL A 121 4.19 -10.08 7.88
C VAL A 121 5.25 -10.97 7.22
N GLU A 122 4.85 -12.08 6.61
CA GLU A 122 5.75 -13.01 5.91
C GLU A 122 6.32 -12.39 4.61
N TRP A 123 5.48 -11.76 3.79
CA TRP A 123 5.91 -11.07 2.57
C TRP A 123 6.89 -9.94 2.89
N ALA A 124 6.62 -9.16 3.93
CA ALA A 124 7.50 -8.11 4.42
C ALA A 124 8.85 -8.69 4.89
N ALA A 125 8.83 -9.74 5.73
CA ALA A 125 10.03 -10.38 6.25
C ALA A 125 10.93 -10.92 5.14
N ALA A 126 10.35 -11.56 4.11
CA ALA A 126 11.09 -12.10 2.96
C ALA A 126 11.86 -11.00 2.19
N ARG A 127 11.44 -9.74 2.31
CA ARG A 127 12.02 -8.56 1.63
C ARG A 127 12.82 -7.66 2.56
N GLY A 128 12.97 -8.04 3.83
CA GLY A 128 13.64 -7.21 4.84
C GLY A 128 12.89 -5.91 5.12
N ILE A 129 11.56 -5.94 5.08
CA ILE A 129 10.66 -4.82 5.40
C ILE A 129 10.11 -5.04 6.81
N TYR A 130 10.15 -3.99 7.64
CA TYR A 130 9.48 -3.95 8.93
C TYR A 130 7.99 -3.71 8.78
N VAL A 131 7.20 -4.24 9.70
CA VAL A 131 5.75 -4.06 9.73
C VAL A 131 5.35 -3.45 11.07
N ILE A 132 4.80 -2.24 11.03
CA ILE A 132 4.19 -1.61 12.20
C ILE A 132 2.70 -1.99 12.21
N LEU A 133 2.28 -2.74 13.22
CA LEU A 133 0.88 -3.09 13.45
C LEU A 133 0.26 -2.01 14.31
N ASP A 134 -0.50 -1.11 13.68
CA ASP A 134 -1.09 0.05 14.32
C ASP A 134 -2.55 -0.21 14.70
N GLN A 135 -2.88 0.00 15.96
CA GLN A 135 -4.27 0.02 16.41
C GLN A 135 -4.95 1.31 15.90
N HIS A 136 -5.69 1.21 14.80
CA HIS A 136 -6.25 2.34 14.05
C HIS A 136 -7.78 2.40 14.13
N SER A 137 -8.32 2.59 15.32
CA SER A 137 -9.77 2.78 15.46
C SER A 137 -10.12 4.26 15.27
N TYR A 138 -10.93 4.53 14.25
CA TYR A 138 -11.29 5.89 13.82
C TYR A 138 -12.06 6.71 14.84
N TYR A 139 -12.41 6.32 15.97
CA TYR A 139 -13.14 7.14 16.93
C TYR A 139 -12.73 6.72 18.35
N GLY A 140 -11.73 7.37 18.90
CA GLY A 140 -11.35 7.22 20.30
C GLY A 140 -12.54 7.26 21.26
N SER A 141 -13.55 8.11 20.98
CA SER A 141 -14.79 8.20 21.73
C SER A 141 -15.71 6.98 21.59
N ARG A 142 -15.63 6.21 20.48
CA ARG A 142 -16.39 4.94 20.33
C ARG A 142 -15.64 3.75 20.92
N VAL A 143 -14.31 3.78 20.89
CA VAL A 143 -13.47 2.71 21.42
C VAL A 143 -13.30 2.84 22.92
N PHE A 144 -13.27 4.07 23.45
CA PHE A 144 -13.10 4.34 24.88
C PHE A 144 -14.23 5.19 25.48
N PRO A 145 -15.52 4.88 25.30
CA PRO A 145 -16.54 5.55 26.05
C PRO A 145 -16.36 5.17 27.53
N GLU A 146 -15.88 6.12 28.34
CA GLU A 146 -15.74 5.95 29.79
C GLU A 146 -14.88 4.74 30.23
N GLY A 147 -13.79 4.41 29.48
CA GLY A 147 -12.86 3.32 29.80
C GLY A 147 -13.22 1.94 29.21
N TYR A 148 -14.37 1.81 28.55
CA TYR A 148 -14.87 0.52 28.09
C TYR A 148 -14.05 -0.13 26.96
N GLY A 149 -13.30 0.65 26.20
CA GLY A 149 -12.50 0.17 25.07
C GLY A 149 -11.08 -0.26 25.43
N GLU A 150 -10.58 0.04 26.63
CA GLU A 150 -9.22 -0.31 27.04
C GLU A 150 -9.02 -1.83 27.08
N GLU A 151 -10.00 -2.60 27.55
CA GLU A 151 -9.93 -4.07 27.58
C GLU A 151 -9.83 -4.66 26.16
N LEU A 152 -10.57 -4.11 25.19
CA LEU A 152 -10.51 -4.56 23.81
C LEU A 152 -9.12 -4.31 23.22
N VAL A 153 -8.59 -3.09 23.35
CA VAL A 153 -7.26 -2.72 22.83
C VAL A 153 -6.17 -3.54 23.52
N THR A 154 -6.25 -3.70 24.85
CA THR A 154 -5.33 -4.54 25.62
C THR A 154 -5.34 -5.98 25.13
N SER A 155 -6.52 -6.57 24.93
CA SER A 155 -6.67 -7.93 24.40
C SER A 155 -6.08 -8.05 22.99
N GLY A 156 -6.36 -7.09 22.12
CA GLY A 156 -5.83 -7.08 20.75
C GLY A 156 -4.31 -7.01 20.71
N LEU A 157 -3.71 -6.03 21.38
CA LEU A 157 -2.26 -5.88 21.45
C LEU A 157 -1.57 -7.11 22.06
N ARG A 158 -2.16 -7.68 23.11
CA ARG A 158 -1.67 -8.91 23.71
C ARG A 158 -1.71 -10.08 22.73
N GLN A 159 -2.80 -10.27 21.98
CA GLN A 159 -2.91 -11.33 20.97
C GLN A 159 -1.87 -11.16 19.87
N LEU A 160 -1.66 -9.94 19.36
CA LEU A 160 -0.64 -9.65 18.35
C LEU A 160 0.78 -9.88 18.91
N ALA A 161 1.06 -9.44 20.15
CA ALA A 161 2.33 -9.70 20.81
C ALA A 161 2.61 -11.21 20.97
N MET A 162 1.59 -12.01 21.32
CA MET A 162 1.71 -13.47 21.41
C MET A 162 1.95 -14.10 20.04
N ARG A 163 1.19 -13.68 19.02
CA ARG A 163 1.23 -14.26 17.68
C ARG A 163 2.58 -14.04 17.00
N TYR A 164 3.13 -12.84 17.14
CA TYR A 164 4.37 -12.43 16.46
C TYR A 164 5.59 -12.41 17.37
N LYS A 165 5.51 -13.04 18.56
CA LYS A 165 6.64 -13.14 19.47
C LYS A 165 7.88 -13.69 18.78
N GLY A 166 8.99 -12.96 18.86
CA GLY A 166 10.26 -13.33 18.25
C GLY A 166 10.36 -13.02 16.75
N LYS A 167 9.34 -12.40 16.13
CA LYS A 167 9.44 -11.86 14.76
C LYS A 167 10.12 -10.50 14.83
N GLU A 168 11.38 -10.42 14.39
CA GLU A 168 12.20 -9.20 14.52
C GLU A 168 11.69 -8.04 13.66
N ASN A 169 10.98 -8.33 12.57
CA ASN A 169 10.43 -7.33 11.66
C ASN A 169 9.06 -6.78 12.09
N VAL A 170 8.49 -7.22 13.22
CA VAL A 170 7.19 -6.73 13.72
C VAL A 170 7.39 -5.69 14.80
N VAL A 171 6.65 -4.58 14.69
CA VAL A 171 6.58 -3.48 15.65
C VAL A 171 5.12 -3.28 16.03
N LEU A 172 4.82 -3.01 17.29
CA LEU A 172 3.45 -2.77 17.76
C LEU A 172 3.25 -1.29 18.06
N GLU A 173 2.29 -0.66 17.42
CA GLU A 173 1.86 0.69 17.73
C GLU A 173 0.62 0.66 18.61
N LEU A 174 0.68 1.37 19.75
CA LEU A 174 -0.33 1.27 20.79
C LEU A 174 -1.69 1.78 20.34
N PHE A 175 -1.70 2.88 19.62
CA PHE A 175 -2.91 3.53 19.14
C PHE A 175 -2.56 4.62 18.13
N ASN A 176 -3.32 4.68 17.03
CA ASN A 176 -3.35 5.85 16.14
C ASN A 176 -3.76 7.09 16.95
N GLU A 177 -3.85 8.21 16.51
CA GLU A 177 -4.26 9.50 17.09
C GLU A 177 -5.19 9.42 18.32
N PRO A 178 -4.68 9.05 19.52
CA PRO A 178 -5.53 8.91 20.70
C PRO A 178 -6.22 10.23 21.01
N GLY A 179 -7.57 10.21 21.12
CA GLY A 179 -8.36 11.43 21.30
C GLY A 179 -9.74 11.20 21.92
N GLY A 180 -10.42 12.28 22.26
CA GLY A 180 -11.72 12.26 22.94
C GLY A 180 -11.61 12.57 24.43
N ASN A 181 -12.74 12.95 25.07
CA ASN A 181 -12.75 13.49 26.43
C ASN A 181 -12.06 12.62 27.47
N TYR A 182 -12.32 11.32 27.45
CA TYR A 182 -11.73 10.37 28.41
C TYR A 182 -10.24 10.17 28.12
N ILE A 183 -9.87 9.89 26.87
CA ILE A 183 -8.49 9.65 26.46
C ILE A 183 -7.61 10.88 26.71
N ASN A 184 -8.09 12.08 26.41
CA ASN A 184 -7.32 13.30 26.63
C ASN A 184 -6.85 13.46 28.09
N GLN A 185 -7.58 12.90 29.04
CA GLN A 185 -7.27 12.97 30.47
C GLN A 185 -6.45 11.78 30.98
N HIS A 186 -6.58 10.61 30.37
CA HIS A 186 -6.04 9.35 30.91
C HIS A 186 -5.03 8.65 30.01
N TRP A 187 -4.72 9.20 28.83
CA TRP A 187 -3.89 8.52 27.84
C TRP A 187 -2.53 8.06 28.36
N ASN A 188 -1.86 8.90 29.14
CA ASN A 188 -0.54 8.57 29.68
C ASN A 188 -0.56 7.35 30.60
N GLU A 189 -1.62 7.16 31.34
CA GLU A 189 -1.82 6.01 32.23
C GLU A 189 -2.23 4.77 31.43
N ILE A 190 -3.12 4.95 30.45
CA ILE A 190 -3.59 3.87 29.56
C ILE A 190 -2.41 3.29 28.81
N GLN A 191 -1.62 4.11 28.11
CA GLN A 191 -0.49 3.58 27.33
C GLN A 191 0.56 2.87 28.19
N GLN A 192 0.81 3.29 29.44
CA GLN A 192 1.69 2.57 30.35
C GLN A 192 1.16 1.17 30.70
N ARG A 193 -0.17 1.03 30.90
CA ARG A 193 -0.81 -0.27 31.13
C ARG A 193 -0.73 -1.16 29.87
N LEU A 194 -0.98 -0.59 28.67
CA LEU A 194 -0.84 -1.32 27.40
C LEU A 194 0.59 -1.83 27.21
N ILE A 195 1.60 -0.99 27.47
CA ILE A 195 3.01 -1.39 27.42
C ILE A 195 3.28 -2.54 28.40
N ALA A 196 2.83 -2.42 29.64
CA ALA A 196 3.03 -3.46 30.65
C ALA A 196 2.42 -4.82 30.22
N GLU A 197 1.23 -4.80 29.62
CA GLU A 197 0.59 -6.01 29.11
C GLU A 197 1.35 -6.63 27.93
N ILE A 198 1.87 -5.83 27.01
CA ILE A 198 2.73 -6.34 25.94
C ILE A 198 4.01 -6.94 26.53
N ARG A 199 4.64 -6.28 27.51
CA ARG A 199 5.88 -6.76 28.17
C ARG A 199 5.71 -8.04 28.99
N ASN A 200 4.50 -8.31 29.46
CA ASN A 200 4.16 -9.61 30.07
C ASN A 200 4.24 -10.76 29.06
N VAL A 201 4.08 -10.47 27.77
CA VAL A 201 4.10 -11.46 26.67
C VAL A 201 5.46 -11.48 25.96
N ASP A 202 5.91 -10.31 25.52
CA ASP A 202 7.16 -10.13 24.76
C ASP A 202 7.96 -8.94 25.31
N LYS A 203 9.13 -9.26 25.87
CA LYS A 203 10.04 -8.26 26.42
C LYS A 203 10.82 -7.52 25.34
N ASN A 204 10.90 -8.07 24.12
CA ASN A 204 11.81 -7.63 23.08
C ASN A 204 11.12 -6.96 21.88
N VAL A 205 9.80 -7.05 21.72
CA VAL A 205 9.11 -6.35 20.64
C VAL A 205 9.31 -4.83 20.75
N ILE A 206 9.52 -4.16 19.63
CA ILE A 206 9.56 -2.69 19.59
C ILE A 206 8.13 -2.15 19.71
N ILE A 207 7.93 -1.14 20.53
CA ILE A 207 6.63 -0.51 20.74
C ILE A 207 6.72 0.94 20.28
N VAL A 208 5.70 1.38 19.53
CA VAL A 208 5.50 2.78 19.16
C VAL A 208 4.48 3.40 20.11
N ALA A 209 4.90 4.46 20.80
CA ALA A 209 4.11 5.23 21.75
C ALA A 209 3.92 6.66 21.25
N THR A 210 2.82 7.30 21.64
CA THR A 210 2.50 8.65 21.20
C THR A 210 1.82 9.48 22.28
N ALA A 211 1.70 10.77 22.03
CA ALA A 211 0.85 11.67 22.81
C ALA A 211 -0.56 11.78 22.19
N VAL A 212 -1.47 12.38 22.92
CA VAL A 212 -2.84 12.65 22.47
C VAL A 212 -2.84 13.36 21.11
N GLY A 213 -3.57 12.79 20.13
CA GLY A 213 -3.69 13.30 18.77
C GLY A 213 -2.39 13.26 17.96
N CYS A 214 -1.44 12.41 18.32
CA CYS A 214 -0.10 12.38 17.71
C CYS A 214 0.58 13.77 17.61
N SER A 215 0.19 14.69 18.51
CA SER A 215 0.66 16.07 18.51
C SER A 215 2.12 16.18 18.96
N MET A 216 2.96 16.80 18.14
CA MET A 216 4.36 17.09 18.48
C MET A 216 4.49 17.86 19.78
N LYS A 217 3.67 18.90 19.97
CA LYS A 217 3.69 19.71 21.20
C LYS A 217 3.37 18.86 22.43
N LYS A 218 2.32 18.07 22.40
CA LYS A 218 1.95 17.18 23.54
C LYS A 218 2.97 16.07 23.74
N LEU A 219 3.66 15.64 22.69
CA LEU A 219 4.73 14.65 22.78
C LEU A 219 5.91 15.18 23.62
N THR A 220 6.26 16.45 23.47
CA THR A 220 7.32 17.08 24.27
C THR A 220 6.96 17.25 25.76
N GLU A 221 5.67 17.18 26.09
CA GLU A 221 5.12 17.26 27.45
C GLU A 221 4.85 15.88 28.06
N LEU A 222 5.08 14.78 27.28
CA LEU A 222 4.77 13.43 27.71
C LEU A 222 5.62 13.00 28.91
N PRO A 223 5.02 12.44 29.97
CA PRO A 223 5.74 11.83 31.06
C PRO A 223 6.69 10.72 30.59
N GLU A 224 7.78 10.52 31.29
CA GLU A 224 8.75 9.51 30.91
C GLU A 224 8.15 8.09 30.94
N ILE A 225 8.34 7.38 29.85
CA ILE A 225 8.01 5.94 29.74
C ILE A 225 9.29 5.17 30.06
N ASN A 226 9.28 4.44 31.17
CA ASN A 226 10.41 3.64 31.59
C ASN A 226 10.44 2.28 30.86
N ASP A 227 10.76 2.34 29.57
CA ASP A 227 10.94 1.14 28.74
C ASP A 227 12.10 1.36 27.77
N LYS A 228 12.88 0.32 27.51
CA LYS A 228 14.12 0.39 26.72
C LYS A 228 13.92 0.25 25.22
N ARG A 229 12.71 -0.08 24.77
CA ARG A 229 12.42 -0.42 23.36
C ARG A 229 11.20 0.31 22.84
N ILE A 230 11.13 1.62 23.16
CA ILE A 230 10.08 2.53 22.72
C ILE A 230 10.60 3.43 21.60
N ILE A 231 9.80 3.58 20.57
CA ILE A 231 9.88 4.62 19.54
C ILE A 231 8.72 5.60 19.78
N TYR A 232 8.99 6.89 19.70
CA TYR A 232 7.98 7.93 19.90
C TYR A 232 7.50 8.43 18.55
N THR A 233 6.17 8.37 18.30
CA THR A 233 5.59 8.82 17.05
C THR A 233 4.81 10.12 17.19
N PHE A 234 4.80 10.87 16.11
CA PHE A 234 3.95 12.02 15.86
C PHE A 234 3.43 11.98 14.41
N HIS A 235 2.37 12.76 14.12
CA HIS A 235 1.90 13.00 12.75
C HIS A 235 2.20 14.43 12.34
N PHE A 236 2.43 14.65 11.04
CA PHE A 236 2.81 15.95 10.52
C PHE A 236 2.06 16.29 9.23
N TYR A 237 1.11 17.21 9.37
CA TYR A 237 0.29 17.69 8.25
C TYR A 237 0.30 19.23 8.13
N ASP A 238 1.26 19.90 8.78
CA ASP A 238 1.33 21.36 8.73
C ASP A 238 2.06 21.89 7.48
N PRO A 239 1.60 23.03 6.93
CA PRO A 239 0.42 23.79 7.31
C PRO A 239 -0.87 23.14 6.80
N PHE A 240 -1.85 22.92 7.69
CA PHE A 240 -3.08 22.16 7.41
C PHE A 240 -3.87 22.71 6.22
N LEU A 241 -3.92 24.04 6.03
CA LEU A 241 -4.61 24.66 4.90
C LEU A 241 -4.04 24.18 3.56
N PHE A 242 -2.74 23.94 3.47
CA PHE A 242 -2.11 23.42 2.25
C PHE A 242 -2.36 21.94 2.08
N THR A 243 -2.07 21.15 3.10
CA THR A 243 -2.05 19.70 2.99
C THR A 243 -3.43 19.07 2.80
N HIS A 244 -4.48 19.73 3.34
CA HIS A 244 -5.86 19.25 3.33
C HIS A 244 -6.80 20.06 2.43
N GLN A 245 -6.29 20.96 1.59
CA GLN A 245 -7.14 21.71 0.67
C GLN A 245 -7.98 20.77 -0.19
N GLY A 246 -9.29 21.01 -0.23
CA GLY A 246 -10.23 20.19 -0.99
C GLY A 246 -10.62 18.85 -0.33
N ALA A 247 -10.25 18.63 0.94
CA ALA A 247 -10.69 17.45 1.70
C ALA A 247 -12.22 17.38 1.76
N ASN A 248 -12.81 16.25 1.35
CA ASN A 248 -14.25 16.09 1.18
C ASN A 248 -14.90 15.09 2.14
N TRP A 249 -14.18 14.62 3.16
CA TRP A 249 -14.74 13.82 4.24
C TRP A 249 -15.29 14.70 5.35
N ASP A 250 -16.26 14.18 6.08
CA ASP A 250 -16.90 14.81 7.24
C ASP A 250 -17.55 16.20 6.99
N ASN A 251 -17.84 16.53 5.72
CA ASN A 251 -18.44 17.83 5.32
C ASN A 251 -17.66 19.06 5.84
N LEU A 252 -16.36 18.98 5.90
CA LEU A 252 -15.49 20.05 6.36
C LEU A 252 -15.50 21.23 5.36
N ALA A 253 -15.50 22.46 5.89
CA ALA A 253 -15.48 23.67 5.06
C ALA A 253 -14.23 23.76 4.15
N ILE A 254 -13.13 23.08 4.50
CA ILE A 254 -11.88 23.05 3.73
C ILE A 254 -12.06 22.43 2.33
N GLU A 255 -13.12 21.67 2.07
CA GLU A 255 -13.50 21.20 0.72
C GLU A 255 -13.63 22.34 -0.29
N LYS A 256 -13.99 23.54 0.18
CA LYS A 256 -14.26 24.71 -0.68
C LYS A 256 -13.02 25.44 -1.17
N ILE A 257 -11.82 25.09 -0.70
CA ILE A 257 -10.58 25.73 -1.14
C ILE A 257 -9.67 24.75 -1.84
N LYS A 258 -9.11 25.18 -2.97
CA LYS A 258 -8.13 24.45 -3.79
C LYS A 258 -7.13 25.43 -4.38
N ASN A 259 -6.01 24.92 -4.90
CA ASN A 259 -4.92 25.71 -5.50
C ASN A 259 -4.24 26.67 -4.51
N VAL A 260 -4.20 26.32 -3.23
CA VAL A 260 -3.36 27.01 -2.26
C VAL A 260 -1.90 26.70 -2.59
N PRO A 261 -1.04 27.70 -2.86
CA PRO A 261 0.34 27.46 -3.27
C PRO A 261 1.27 27.13 -2.10
N PHE A 262 2.31 26.33 -2.34
CA PHE A 262 3.42 26.14 -1.42
C PHE A 262 4.76 26.29 -2.16
N PRO A 263 5.66 27.20 -1.74
CA PRO A 263 5.50 28.17 -0.63
C PRO A 263 4.37 29.19 -0.88
N TYR A 264 3.95 29.87 0.19
CA TYR A 264 2.96 30.93 0.10
C TYR A 264 3.37 32.00 -0.93
N GLU A 265 2.45 32.31 -1.83
CA GLU A 265 2.58 33.38 -2.80
C GLU A 265 1.27 34.16 -2.89
N ALA A 266 1.29 35.42 -2.41
CA ALA A 266 0.08 36.23 -2.27
C ALA A 266 -0.71 36.39 -3.58
N SER A 267 -0.01 36.45 -4.73
CA SER A 267 -0.62 36.60 -6.06
C SER A 267 -1.35 35.32 -6.55
N LYS A 268 -1.04 34.16 -5.98
CA LYS A 268 -1.62 32.86 -6.32
C LYS A 268 -2.64 32.38 -5.30
N MET A 269 -2.75 33.06 -4.14
CA MET A 269 -3.70 32.63 -3.11
C MET A 269 -5.14 32.72 -3.61
N PRO A 270 -5.94 31.64 -3.53
CA PRO A 270 -7.37 31.70 -3.77
C PRO A 270 -8.04 32.59 -2.73
N ALA A 271 -9.18 33.17 -3.08
CA ALA A 271 -9.99 33.92 -2.12
C ALA A 271 -10.50 32.99 -0.99
N MET A 272 -10.56 33.52 0.24
CA MET A 272 -11.08 32.77 1.36
C MET A 272 -12.56 32.41 1.14
N PRO A 273 -12.96 31.13 1.21
CA PRO A 273 -14.35 30.73 1.13
C PRO A 273 -15.19 31.35 2.25
N SER A 274 -16.44 31.73 1.95
CA SER A 274 -17.35 32.28 2.95
C SER A 274 -17.66 31.32 4.08
N GLU A 275 -17.60 30.01 3.81
CA GLU A 275 -17.81 28.90 4.72
C GLU A 275 -16.74 28.79 5.82
N PHE A 276 -15.58 29.42 5.62
CA PHE A 276 -14.53 29.44 6.65
C PHE A 276 -14.86 30.36 7.82
N LYS A 277 -15.72 31.34 7.59
CA LYS A 277 -16.00 32.38 8.57
C LYS A 277 -16.54 31.81 9.89
N GLY A 278 -15.84 32.08 10.98
CA GLY A 278 -16.18 31.61 12.33
C GLY A 278 -15.81 30.14 12.59
N THR A 279 -15.06 29.51 11.69
CA THR A 279 -14.50 28.16 11.88
C THR A 279 -12.99 28.22 12.11
N GLU A 280 -12.37 27.12 12.50
CA GLU A 280 -10.92 26.98 12.60
C GLU A 280 -10.17 27.25 11.26
N PHE A 281 -10.86 27.02 10.13
CA PHE A 281 -10.29 27.24 8.81
C PHE A 281 -10.10 28.73 8.48
N GLU A 282 -10.86 29.65 9.12
CA GLU A 282 -10.62 31.10 9.00
C GLU A 282 -9.26 31.46 9.60
N GLU A 283 -8.91 30.91 10.76
CA GLU A 283 -7.60 31.11 11.38
C GLU A 283 -6.48 30.48 10.53
N ASN A 284 -6.66 29.25 10.06
CA ASN A 284 -5.71 28.58 9.18
C ASN A 284 -5.42 29.39 7.90
N TYR A 285 -6.45 29.99 7.29
CA TYR A 285 -6.28 30.85 6.12
C TYR A 285 -5.53 32.14 6.46
N ASN A 286 -5.90 32.81 7.54
CA ASN A 286 -5.28 34.09 7.97
C ASN A 286 -3.82 33.95 8.38
N THR A 287 -3.43 32.80 8.96
CA THR A 287 -2.06 32.53 9.42
C THR A 287 -1.18 31.92 8.33
N TYR A 288 -1.75 31.44 7.22
CA TYR A 288 -1.02 30.72 6.19
C TYR A 288 0.12 31.52 5.56
N SER A 289 0.02 32.84 5.44
CA SER A 289 1.12 33.68 4.94
C SER A 289 2.41 33.58 5.77
N ALA A 290 2.28 33.26 7.05
CA ALA A 290 3.44 33.03 7.93
C ALA A 290 3.86 31.54 7.95
N GLN A 291 2.93 30.61 7.75
CA GLN A 291 3.14 29.17 7.89
C GLN A 291 3.51 28.48 6.58
N GLY A 292 3.06 28.99 5.42
CA GLY A 292 3.24 28.36 4.12
C GLY A 292 4.65 28.48 3.57
N ASN A 293 5.66 28.03 4.31
CA ASN A 293 7.07 28.10 3.87
C ASN A 293 7.95 27.05 4.59
N GLU A 294 9.11 26.77 3.99
CA GLU A 294 10.09 25.79 4.48
C GLU A 294 10.60 26.09 5.90
N LYS A 295 10.79 27.38 6.20
CA LYS A 295 11.29 27.81 7.52
C LYS A 295 10.32 27.41 8.64
N PHE A 296 9.01 27.63 8.44
CA PHE A 296 7.98 27.23 9.41
C PHE A 296 8.02 25.73 9.67
N ILE A 297 8.05 24.91 8.60
CA ILE A 297 8.17 23.44 8.71
C ILE A 297 9.40 23.06 9.54
N GLY A 298 10.54 23.68 9.26
CA GLY A 298 11.78 23.42 10.00
C GLY A 298 11.71 23.81 11.47
N GLU A 299 11.06 24.92 11.79
CA GLU A 299 10.89 25.40 13.16
C GLU A 299 9.98 24.46 13.98
N GLU A 300 8.88 23.97 13.38
CA GLU A 300 8.00 23.00 14.04
C GLU A 300 8.71 21.66 14.30
N LEU A 301 9.38 21.10 13.30
CA LEU A 301 10.11 19.84 13.44
C LEU A 301 11.31 19.95 14.40
N MET A 302 11.96 21.11 14.46
CA MET A 302 13.06 21.36 15.38
C MET A 302 12.64 21.24 16.86
N GLN A 303 11.41 21.62 17.20
CA GLN A 303 10.92 21.56 18.58
C GLN A 303 10.91 20.10 19.08
N VAL A 304 10.30 19.18 18.32
CA VAL A 304 10.23 17.77 18.71
C VAL A 304 11.59 17.09 18.61
N TYR A 305 12.41 17.46 17.63
CA TYR A 305 13.78 16.94 17.51
C TYR A 305 14.65 17.34 18.69
N SER A 306 14.61 18.62 19.11
CA SER A 306 15.38 19.12 20.25
C SER A 306 15.00 18.42 21.55
N TRP A 307 13.70 18.19 21.77
CA TRP A 307 13.22 17.41 22.90
C TRP A 307 13.75 15.96 22.86
N ALA A 308 13.67 15.33 21.70
CA ALA A 308 14.11 13.95 21.56
C ALA A 308 15.62 13.80 21.78
N LEU A 309 16.41 14.75 21.26
CA LEU A 309 17.85 14.78 21.45
C LEU A 309 18.20 14.96 22.95
N GLU A 310 17.55 15.92 23.63
CA GLU A 310 17.76 16.18 25.06
C GLU A 310 17.42 14.94 25.92
N LYS A 311 16.31 14.26 25.59
CA LYS A 311 15.82 13.11 26.36
C LYS A 311 16.35 11.75 25.88
N GLY A 312 17.17 11.73 24.82
CA GLY A 312 17.68 10.48 24.21
C GLY A 312 16.57 9.58 23.66
N LYS A 313 15.52 10.17 23.06
CA LYS A 313 14.38 9.46 22.51
C LYS A 313 14.53 9.22 21.01
N LEU A 314 13.94 8.16 20.50
CA LEU A 314 13.91 7.79 19.08
C LEU A 314 12.61 8.28 18.47
N LEU A 315 12.68 9.10 17.40
CA LEU A 315 11.53 9.70 16.73
C LEU A 315 11.15 8.98 15.46
N PHE A 316 9.86 8.86 15.27
CA PHE A 316 9.21 8.33 14.07
C PHE A 316 8.01 9.21 13.69
N CYS A 317 7.89 9.61 12.42
CA CYS A 317 6.69 10.24 11.91
C CYS A 317 5.80 9.16 11.31
N GLY A 318 4.72 8.79 12.00
CA GLY A 318 3.80 7.71 11.60
C GLY A 318 2.95 8.06 10.40
N GLU A 319 2.61 9.35 10.27
CA GLU A 319 1.85 9.88 9.14
C GLU A 319 2.31 11.29 8.77
N PHE A 320 2.46 11.53 7.48
CA PHE A 320 2.56 12.86 6.88
C PHE A 320 2.14 12.76 5.41
N GLY A 321 1.63 13.87 4.87
CA GLY A 321 1.18 13.84 3.50
C GLY A 321 0.42 15.09 3.07
N THR A 322 0.10 15.14 1.79
CA THR A 322 -0.75 16.16 1.17
C THR A 322 -1.71 15.53 0.18
N LEU A 323 -2.91 16.05 0.11
CA LEU A 323 -3.92 15.58 -0.85
C LEU A 323 -3.50 15.83 -2.30
N THR A 324 -4.01 14.98 -3.20
CA THR A 324 -3.86 15.11 -4.66
C THR A 324 -4.52 16.36 -5.25
N THR A 325 -5.33 17.08 -4.48
CA THR A 325 -5.87 18.42 -4.82
C THR A 325 -4.87 19.55 -4.71
N CYS A 326 -3.72 19.32 -4.07
CA CYS A 326 -2.64 20.31 -4.05
C CYS A 326 -2.02 20.44 -5.45
N PRO A 327 -1.57 21.65 -5.85
CA PRO A 327 -0.82 21.80 -7.10
C PRO A 327 0.39 20.84 -7.13
N THR A 328 0.56 20.10 -8.21
CA THR A 328 1.50 18.96 -8.29
C THR A 328 2.94 19.33 -7.92
N GLU A 329 3.45 20.46 -8.45
CA GLU A 329 4.82 20.90 -8.14
C GLU A 329 4.97 21.36 -6.69
N ASP A 330 3.95 22.00 -6.13
CA ASP A 330 3.95 22.48 -4.75
C ASP A 330 3.82 21.31 -3.78
N ARG A 331 3.04 20.28 -4.17
CA ARG A 331 2.95 18.99 -3.47
C ARG A 331 4.32 18.34 -3.33
N ALA A 332 5.02 18.16 -4.44
CA ALA A 332 6.37 17.59 -4.45
C ALA A 332 7.37 18.45 -3.61
N ARG A 333 7.26 19.77 -3.69
CA ARG A 333 8.12 20.70 -2.92
C ARG A 333 7.89 20.56 -1.42
N TRP A 334 6.65 20.45 -0.97
CA TRP A 334 6.31 20.23 0.43
C TRP A 334 6.91 18.91 0.95
N TYR A 335 6.68 17.79 0.21
CA TYR A 335 7.25 16.49 0.58
C TYR A 335 8.78 16.53 0.64
N LYS A 336 9.41 17.20 -0.33
CA LYS A 336 10.87 17.35 -0.33
C LYS A 336 11.34 18.08 0.91
N THR A 337 10.71 19.19 1.26
CA THR A 337 11.04 19.97 2.45
C THR A 337 10.95 19.12 3.72
N VAL A 338 9.85 18.41 3.92
CA VAL A 338 9.63 17.57 5.10
C VAL A 338 10.63 16.41 5.15
N CYS A 339 10.84 15.70 4.05
CA CYS A 339 11.77 14.58 3.99
C CYS A 339 13.24 15.01 4.16
N ASP A 340 13.63 16.19 3.68
CA ASP A 340 14.95 16.75 3.91
C ASP A 340 15.20 17.00 5.41
N TYR A 341 14.22 17.55 6.14
CA TYR A 341 14.31 17.72 7.60
C TYR A 341 14.32 16.37 8.33
N PHE A 342 13.48 15.40 7.93
CA PHE A 342 13.51 14.07 8.52
C PHE A 342 14.88 13.41 8.35
N SER A 343 15.46 13.53 7.16
CA SER A 343 16.81 13.01 6.90
C SER A 343 17.86 13.70 7.75
N ALA A 344 17.81 15.04 7.86
CA ALA A 344 18.75 15.82 8.65
C ALA A 344 18.69 15.50 10.15
N TYR A 345 17.50 15.21 10.66
CA TYR A 345 17.27 14.93 12.08
C TYR A 345 17.27 13.42 12.42
N GLY A 346 17.45 12.55 11.41
CA GLY A 346 17.42 11.10 11.62
C GLY A 346 16.05 10.57 12.05
N ILE A 347 14.96 11.21 11.62
CA ILE A 347 13.58 10.80 11.89
C ILE A 347 13.18 9.78 10.84
N ALA A 348 12.84 8.57 11.28
CA ALA A 348 12.20 7.57 10.42
C ALA A 348 10.74 7.95 10.14
N TRP A 349 10.17 7.49 9.02
CA TRP A 349 8.83 7.91 8.65
C TRP A 349 8.05 6.91 7.82
N THR A 350 6.71 7.01 7.86
CA THR A 350 5.77 6.40 6.91
C THR A 350 4.84 7.47 6.37
N ALA A 351 4.86 7.70 5.04
CA ALA A 351 3.94 8.66 4.43
C ALA A 351 2.51 8.08 4.36
N TRP A 352 1.53 8.91 4.55
CA TRP A 352 0.15 8.62 4.28
C TRP A 352 -0.12 9.02 2.84
N GLU A 353 -0.30 8.10 1.85
CA GLU A 353 -0.37 6.66 1.92
C GLU A 353 0.17 6.01 0.63
N TYR A 354 0.27 4.66 0.56
CA TYR A 354 0.70 3.99 -0.66
C TYR A 354 -0.31 4.21 -1.78
N ARG A 355 -1.57 3.79 -1.58
CA ARG A 355 -2.65 3.96 -2.55
C ARG A 355 -4.01 4.05 -1.87
N ASP A 356 -4.94 4.77 -2.50
CA ASP A 356 -6.35 4.84 -2.18
C ASP A 356 -7.14 4.90 -3.48
N THR A 357 -8.33 4.35 -3.50
CA THR A 357 -9.28 4.41 -4.63
C THR A 357 -10.18 5.63 -4.58
N LYS A 358 -10.24 6.33 -3.45
CA LYS A 358 -11.02 7.55 -3.27
C LYS A 358 -10.29 8.77 -3.87
N VAL A 359 -11.01 9.79 -4.24
CA VAL A 359 -10.48 11.06 -4.74
C VAL A 359 -11.18 12.21 -4.03
N PRO A 360 -10.47 13.18 -3.47
CA PRO A 360 -9.01 13.28 -3.35
C PRO A 360 -8.42 12.29 -2.35
N ASN A 361 -7.16 11.92 -2.53
CA ASN A 361 -6.42 11.03 -1.65
C ASN A 361 -4.98 11.53 -1.43
N PHE A 362 -4.23 10.84 -0.57
CA PHE A 362 -2.83 11.15 -0.29
C PHE A 362 -1.85 10.23 -1.06
N GLY A 363 -2.35 9.30 -1.85
CA GLY A 363 -1.59 8.25 -2.51
C GLY A 363 -0.42 8.76 -3.38
N ILE A 364 0.52 7.86 -3.62
CA ILE A 364 1.72 8.17 -4.42
C ILE A 364 1.50 8.03 -5.94
N PHE A 365 0.26 7.93 -6.38
CA PHE A 365 -0.10 7.74 -7.79
C PHE A 365 -0.77 8.97 -8.39
N ASN A 366 -0.57 9.19 -9.68
CA ASN A 366 -1.32 10.13 -10.50
C ASN A 366 -2.44 9.37 -11.24
N GLY A 367 -3.66 9.46 -10.75
CA GLY A 367 -4.81 8.74 -11.32
C GLY A 367 -4.91 7.30 -10.81
N ALA A 368 -5.02 6.32 -11.69
CA ALA A 368 -5.14 4.91 -11.31
C ALA A 368 -3.89 4.39 -10.58
N ASN A 369 -4.08 3.44 -9.66
CA ASN A 369 -3.01 2.85 -8.85
C ASN A 369 -2.19 1.82 -9.65
N ILE A 370 -1.69 2.20 -10.83
CA ILE A 370 -0.88 1.36 -11.70
C ILE A 370 0.59 1.67 -11.41
N PHE A 371 1.26 0.73 -10.74
CA PHE A 371 2.63 0.93 -10.28
C PHE A 371 3.61 1.19 -11.43
N GLU A 372 3.44 0.49 -12.53
CA GLU A 372 4.33 0.52 -13.68
C GLU A 372 4.21 1.81 -14.52
N SER A 373 3.14 2.60 -14.36
CA SER A 373 2.88 3.78 -15.20
C SER A 373 2.46 5.05 -14.49
N ASN A 374 1.83 4.93 -13.33
CA ASN A 374 1.11 6.05 -12.71
C ASN A 374 1.73 6.54 -11.39
N LEU A 375 2.94 6.11 -11.03
CA LEU A 375 3.64 6.72 -9.89
C LEU A 375 3.84 8.22 -10.13
N ASP A 376 3.57 9.02 -9.12
CA ASP A 376 3.93 10.43 -9.14
C ASP A 376 5.45 10.58 -9.05
N VAL A 377 6.11 10.65 -10.20
CA VAL A 377 7.58 10.70 -10.31
C VAL A 377 8.18 11.85 -9.51
N ASN A 378 7.49 13.02 -9.52
CA ASN A 378 7.95 14.19 -8.78
C ASN A 378 7.89 13.93 -7.27
N LEU A 379 6.83 13.27 -6.82
CA LEU A 379 6.64 12.91 -5.42
C LEU A 379 7.63 11.82 -4.97
N ILE A 380 7.81 10.76 -5.77
CA ILE A 380 8.78 9.69 -5.49
C ILE A 380 10.19 10.27 -5.32
N ASN A 381 10.61 11.14 -6.24
CA ASN A 381 11.90 11.83 -6.16
C ASN A 381 11.99 12.77 -4.96
N ALA A 382 10.92 13.51 -4.65
CA ALA A 382 10.85 14.43 -3.52
C ALA A 382 11.02 13.72 -2.17
N MET A 383 10.44 12.53 -2.03
CA MET A 383 10.62 11.66 -0.85
C MET A 383 11.99 10.95 -0.82
N GLY A 384 12.82 11.09 -1.85
CA GLY A 384 14.09 10.36 -1.96
C GLY A 384 13.91 8.85 -2.04
N LEU A 385 12.83 8.40 -2.67
CA LEU A 385 12.58 7.01 -3.01
C LEU A 385 13.21 6.66 -4.36
N THR A 386 13.29 5.37 -4.67
CA THR A 386 13.88 4.87 -5.92
C THR A 386 12.78 4.67 -6.95
N LEU A 387 12.94 5.25 -8.14
CA LEU A 387 12.04 4.93 -9.26
C LEU A 387 12.34 3.52 -9.78
N PRO A 388 11.30 2.72 -10.09
CA PRO A 388 11.50 1.42 -10.71
C PRO A 388 12.18 1.52 -12.08
N PRO A 389 12.88 0.46 -12.54
CA PRO A 389 13.41 0.40 -13.89
C PRO A 389 12.32 0.68 -14.93
N GLY A 390 12.65 1.47 -15.96
CA GLY A 390 11.71 1.84 -17.03
C GLY A 390 11.10 3.23 -16.87
N TYR A 391 10.93 3.75 -15.65
CA TYR A 391 10.50 5.15 -15.46
C TYR A 391 11.52 6.16 -16.01
N GLU A 392 12.81 5.84 -15.97
CA GLU A 392 13.88 6.68 -16.53
C GLU A 392 13.80 6.83 -18.06
N SER A 393 13.20 5.87 -18.77
CA SER A 393 13.02 5.91 -20.23
C SER A 393 11.88 6.83 -20.69
N GLY A 394 11.09 7.40 -19.78
CA GLY A 394 9.94 8.24 -20.05
C GLY A 394 8.73 7.50 -20.66
N CYS A 395 8.76 6.17 -20.67
CA CYS A 395 7.65 5.32 -21.11
C CYS A 395 7.63 4.04 -20.26
N PRO A 396 7.07 4.08 -19.05
CA PRO A 396 6.94 2.90 -18.21
C PRO A 396 5.98 1.87 -18.85
N GLU A 397 6.30 0.60 -18.65
CA GLU A 397 5.48 -0.53 -19.08
C GLU A 397 4.23 -0.63 -18.19
N VAL A 398 3.07 -0.89 -18.80
CA VAL A 398 1.80 -1.10 -18.08
C VAL A 398 1.39 -2.55 -18.24
N VAL A 399 1.49 -3.33 -17.16
CA VAL A 399 1.17 -4.76 -17.16
C VAL A 399 -0.30 -4.95 -16.76
N TYR A 400 -1.12 -5.45 -17.68
CA TYR A 400 -2.50 -5.85 -17.40
C TYR A 400 -2.63 -7.30 -16.93
N TYR A 401 -1.80 -8.19 -17.46
CA TYR A 401 -1.76 -9.58 -17.04
C TYR A 401 -0.37 -10.17 -17.34
N ASP A 402 0.22 -10.80 -16.33
CA ASP A 402 1.45 -11.58 -16.41
C ASP A 402 1.41 -12.57 -15.23
N ASP A 403 1.00 -13.81 -15.51
CA ASP A 403 0.76 -14.88 -14.52
C ASP A 403 -0.39 -14.65 -13.53
N ASP A 404 -0.73 -13.40 -13.19
CA ASP A 404 -1.76 -13.05 -12.22
C ASP A 404 -2.45 -11.73 -12.57
N ILE A 405 -3.60 -11.49 -11.95
CA ILE A 405 -4.34 -10.23 -12.08
C ILE A 405 -3.70 -9.19 -11.15
N PRO A 406 -3.14 -8.09 -11.68
CA PRO A 406 -2.69 -6.99 -10.84
C PRO A 406 -3.84 -6.39 -10.02
N SER A 407 -3.55 -5.92 -8.83
CA SER A 407 -4.57 -5.39 -7.91
C SER A 407 -5.24 -4.08 -8.34
N TRP A 408 -4.79 -3.44 -9.42
CA TRP A 408 -5.30 -2.14 -9.87
C TRP A 408 -6.44 -2.23 -10.88
N TRP A 409 -6.84 -3.42 -11.33
CA TRP A 409 -8.03 -3.62 -12.14
C TRP A 409 -8.86 -4.81 -11.68
N THR A 410 -10.13 -4.83 -12.09
CA THR A 410 -11.07 -5.92 -11.82
C THR A 410 -11.70 -6.40 -13.11
N GLN A 411 -12.02 -7.69 -13.17
CA GLN A 411 -12.86 -8.23 -14.25
C GLN A 411 -14.28 -7.69 -14.07
N ASP A 412 -14.74 -6.86 -14.99
CA ASP A 412 -16.11 -6.35 -15.02
C ASP A 412 -16.80 -6.74 -16.32
N SER A 413 -17.32 -7.94 -16.35
CA SER A 413 -18.07 -8.46 -17.49
C SER A 413 -19.50 -8.83 -17.14
N LYS A 414 -19.97 -8.40 -15.96
CA LYS A 414 -21.33 -8.67 -15.49
C LYS A 414 -22.30 -7.71 -16.17
N TRP A 415 -22.82 -8.13 -17.32
CA TRP A 415 -23.99 -7.52 -17.88
C TRP A 415 -25.20 -8.38 -17.51
N ASP A 416 -26.21 -7.80 -16.87
CA ASP A 416 -27.45 -8.48 -16.44
C ASP A 416 -27.26 -9.82 -15.68
N GLY A 417 -26.20 -9.92 -14.85
CA GLY A 417 -25.92 -11.13 -14.06
C GLY A 417 -25.19 -12.25 -14.83
N TYR A 418 -24.71 -11.97 -16.04
CA TYR A 418 -23.85 -12.87 -16.79
C TYR A 418 -22.41 -12.84 -16.27
N GLU A 419 -21.84 -14.04 -16.05
CA GLU A 419 -20.41 -14.20 -15.73
C GLU A 419 -19.74 -14.95 -16.89
N PRO A 420 -18.75 -14.36 -17.59
CA PRO A 420 -18.04 -15.05 -18.66
C PRO A 420 -17.24 -16.23 -18.12
N LYS A 421 -17.09 -17.28 -18.92
CA LYS A 421 -16.28 -18.46 -18.59
C LYS A 421 -14.80 -18.15 -18.82
N ILE A 422 -14.19 -17.40 -17.88
CA ILE A 422 -12.78 -17.02 -17.92
C ILE A 422 -12.07 -17.63 -16.70
N ASP A 423 -10.98 -18.37 -16.97
CA ASP A 423 -10.07 -18.90 -15.97
C ASP A 423 -8.74 -18.16 -16.07
N PHE A 424 -8.44 -17.31 -15.10
CA PHE A 424 -7.20 -16.51 -15.04
C PHE A 424 -6.01 -17.28 -14.47
N ALA A 425 -6.20 -18.50 -13.99
CA ALA A 425 -5.15 -19.35 -13.41
C ALA A 425 -4.94 -20.64 -14.21
N CYS A 426 -5.24 -20.62 -15.50
CA CYS A 426 -5.13 -21.76 -16.38
C CYS A 426 -3.65 -22.15 -16.59
N LYS A 427 -3.32 -23.42 -16.30
CA LYS A 427 -1.95 -23.98 -16.42
C LYS A 427 -1.71 -24.73 -17.72
N VAL A 428 -2.58 -24.61 -18.69
CA VAL A 428 -2.49 -25.34 -19.95
C VAL A 428 -1.57 -24.63 -20.92
N ASN A 429 -0.28 -24.99 -20.91
CA ASN A 429 0.75 -24.49 -21.80
C ASN A 429 0.82 -22.94 -21.83
N PRO A 430 1.15 -22.27 -20.70
CA PRO A 430 1.30 -20.81 -20.66
C PRO A 430 2.38 -20.28 -21.61
N TYR A 431 2.33 -18.99 -21.91
CA TYR A 431 3.26 -18.35 -22.83
C TYR A 431 4.66 -18.20 -22.24
N ASN A 432 5.69 -18.58 -23.00
CA ASN A 432 7.11 -18.24 -22.76
C ASN A 432 7.63 -18.44 -21.32
N GLY A 433 7.14 -19.48 -20.63
CA GLY A 433 7.60 -19.83 -19.28
C GLY A 433 6.77 -19.22 -18.15
N SER A 434 5.69 -18.51 -18.46
CA SER A 434 4.67 -18.09 -17.49
C SER A 434 4.13 -19.28 -16.70
N LEU A 435 3.66 -19.02 -15.48
CA LEU A 435 3.07 -20.05 -14.61
C LEU A 435 1.60 -20.31 -14.96
N ASN A 436 0.89 -19.27 -15.38
CA ASN A 436 -0.52 -19.28 -15.72
C ASN A 436 -0.77 -18.55 -17.05
N CYS A 437 -1.95 -18.77 -17.63
CA CYS A 437 -2.50 -17.97 -18.71
C CYS A 437 -4.01 -17.80 -18.50
N ILE A 438 -4.63 -16.90 -19.22
CA ILE A 438 -6.08 -16.73 -19.26
C ILE A 438 -6.65 -17.75 -20.25
N ARG A 439 -7.59 -18.59 -19.80
CA ARG A 439 -8.46 -19.38 -20.69
C ARG A 439 -9.84 -18.75 -20.75
N TRP A 440 -10.32 -18.46 -21.94
CA TRP A 440 -11.65 -17.93 -22.16
C TRP A 440 -12.45 -18.83 -23.12
N ASP A 441 -13.50 -19.45 -22.59
CA ASP A 441 -14.48 -20.21 -23.38
C ASP A 441 -15.62 -19.25 -23.76
N ILE A 442 -15.70 -18.84 -25.03
CA ILE A 442 -16.60 -17.80 -25.52
C ILE A 442 -18.02 -18.35 -25.60
N ASP A 443 -18.88 -18.00 -24.69
CA ASP A 443 -20.26 -18.46 -24.59
C ASP A 443 -21.30 -17.34 -24.70
N ASN A 444 -20.85 -16.10 -24.94
CA ASN A 444 -21.72 -14.94 -25.16
C ASN A 444 -21.09 -13.98 -26.16
N ILE A 445 -21.91 -13.40 -27.03
CA ILE A 445 -21.45 -12.49 -28.09
C ILE A 445 -21.24 -11.06 -27.63
N TRP A 446 -21.68 -10.71 -26.42
CA TRP A 446 -21.53 -9.37 -25.85
C TRP A 446 -20.59 -9.34 -24.63
N GLY A 447 -20.37 -10.49 -24.00
CA GLY A 447 -19.45 -10.64 -22.89
C GLY A 447 -18.02 -10.96 -23.35
N GLY A 448 -17.03 -10.67 -22.52
CA GLY A 448 -15.64 -10.96 -22.85
C GLY A 448 -14.67 -10.65 -21.72
N LEU A 449 -13.40 -10.59 -22.05
CA LEU A 449 -12.36 -10.14 -21.14
C LEU A 449 -12.44 -8.62 -21.02
N VAL A 450 -12.91 -8.12 -19.87
CA VAL A 450 -13.09 -6.68 -19.60
C VAL A 450 -12.31 -6.33 -18.35
N MET A 451 -11.21 -5.62 -18.51
CA MET A 451 -10.32 -5.18 -17.45
C MET A 451 -10.65 -3.74 -17.09
N THR A 452 -11.36 -3.56 -15.96
CA THR A 452 -11.85 -2.26 -15.48
C THR A 452 -10.90 -1.65 -14.46
N THR A 453 -10.49 -0.41 -14.70
CA THR A 453 -9.64 0.38 -13.77
C THR A 453 -10.45 1.46 -13.07
N TRP A 454 -10.23 1.61 -11.77
CA TRP A 454 -10.76 2.73 -11.02
C TRP A 454 -9.79 3.13 -9.90
N PRO A 455 -9.37 4.41 -9.84
CA PRO A 455 -9.64 5.51 -10.77
C PRO A 455 -9.13 5.24 -12.20
N VAL A 456 -9.58 6.06 -13.16
CA VAL A 456 -9.22 5.94 -14.58
C VAL A 456 -7.71 6.04 -14.81
N ALA A 457 -7.20 5.32 -15.81
CA ALA A 457 -5.78 5.34 -16.18
C ALA A 457 -5.47 6.46 -17.18
N ASP A 458 -4.28 7.04 -17.09
CA ASP A 458 -3.72 8.00 -18.06
C ASP A 458 -2.63 7.30 -18.91
N PHE A 459 -2.88 7.13 -20.21
CA PHE A 459 -1.93 6.55 -21.18
C PHE A 459 -1.31 7.59 -22.11
N THR A 460 -1.42 8.86 -21.77
CA THR A 460 -0.88 9.97 -22.58
C THR A 460 0.65 9.82 -22.78
N THR A 461 1.37 9.37 -21.77
CA THR A 461 2.82 9.14 -21.84
C THR A 461 3.16 7.99 -22.78
N GLN A 462 2.43 6.87 -22.68
CA GLN A 462 2.62 5.70 -23.54
C GLN A 462 2.32 6.03 -25.00
N LEU A 463 1.23 6.76 -25.25
CA LEU A 463 0.87 7.23 -26.60
C LEU A 463 1.98 8.11 -27.20
N LYS A 464 2.44 9.14 -26.47
CA LYS A 464 3.52 10.04 -26.91
C LYS A 464 4.83 9.30 -27.18
N ALA A 465 5.11 8.24 -26.45
CA ALA A 465 6.29 7.40 -26.62
C ALA A 465 6.20 6.42 -27.81
N GLY A 466 5.02 6.32 -28.46
CA GLY A 466 4.77 5.36 -29.54
C GLY A 466 4.64 3.92 -29.04
N ALA A 467 4.09 3.72 -27.84
CA ALA A 467 3.89 2.41 -27.25
C ALA A 467 2.81 1.60 -27.99
N SER A 468 2.86 0.29 -27.80
CA SER A 468 1.92 -0.67 -28.35
C SER A 468 1.25 -1.47 -27.22
N LEU A 469 -0.03 -1.77 -27.36
CA LEU A 469 -0.69 -2.84 -26.62
C LEU A 469 -0.21 -4.19 -27.19
N GLN A 470 0.35 -5.02 -26.36
CA GLN A 470 0.85 -6.35 -26.74
C GLN A 470 0.20 -7.43 -25.88
N PHE A 471 -0.07 -8.56 -26.47
CA PHE A 471 -0.49 -9.77 -25.76
C PHE A 471 -0.21 -11.00 -26.62
N ALA A 472 0.02 -12.14 -25.97
CA ALA A 472 0.09 -13.43 -26.63
C ALA A 472 -1.31 -14.03 -26.69
N ILE A 473 -1.66 -14.64 -27.83
CA ILE A 473 -2.93 -15.33 -28.05
C ILE A 473 -2.70 -16.70 -28.70
N ARG A 474 -3.47 -17.70 -28.30
CA ARG A 474 -3.40 -19.07 -28.81
C ARG A 474 -4.79 -19.67 -28.93
N THR A 475 -5.06 -20.37 -30.03
CA THR A 475 -6.28 -21.13 -30.25
C THR A 475 -6.08 -22.22 -31.30
N THR A 476 -6.93 -23.23 -31.29
CA THR A 476 -7.13 -24.20 -32.41
C THR A 476 -8.42 -23.93 -33.17
N ASP A 477 -9.23 -23.00 -32.68
CA ASP A 477 -10.50 -22.62 -33.26
C ASP A 477 -10.35 -21.53 -34.31
N THR A 478 -11.25 -21.54 -35.30
CA THR A 478 -11.37 -20.41 -36.22
C THR A 478 -12.04 -19.25 -35.50
N ILE A 479 -11.32 -18.15 -35.34
CA ILE A 479 -11.82 -16.89 -34.80
C ILE A 479 -12.06 -15.96 -35.97
N ASP A 480 -13.30 -15.74 -36.30
CA ASP A 480 -13.70 -14.86 -37.40
C ASP A 480 -13.31 -13.41 -37.04
N LYS A 481 -13.72 -12.93 -35.87
CA LYS A 481 -13.39 -11.60 -35.39
C LYS A 481 -13.54 -11.47 -33.88
N LEU A 482 -12.54 -10.92 -33.21
CA LEU A 482 -12.63 -10.33 -31.88
C LEU A 482 -12.23 -8.85 -31.95
N VAL A 483 -12.86 -8.03 -31.12
CA VAL A 483 -12.56 -6.60 -31.01
C VAL A 483 -11.70 -6.37 -29.77
N VAL A 484 -10.61 -5.65 -29.97
CA VAL A 484 -9.73 -5.14 -28.90
C VAL A 484 -9.96 -3.65 -28.77
N ARG A 485 -10.35 -3.17 -27.59
CA ARG A 485 -10.71 -1.75 -27.43
C ARG A 485 -10.29 -1.19 -26.07
N LEU A 486 -10.02 0.11 -26.08
CA LEU A 486 -9.91 0.96 -24.90
C LEU A 486 -11.17 1.81 -24.81
N THR A 487 -11.79 1.88 -23.64
CA THR A 487 -12.97 2.71 -23.37
C THR A 487 -12.61 3.79 -22.37
N GLN A 488 -12.97 5.03 -22.66
CA GLN A 488 -12.80 6.13 -21.72
C GLN A 488 -13.98 6.26 -20.77
N TYR A 489 -13.73 6.82 -19.60
CA TYR A 489 -14.76 7.34 -18.71
C TYR A 489 -14.40 8.75 -18.26
N LYS A 490 -15.14 9.74 -18.77
CA LYS A 490 -14.98 11.14 -18.39
C LYS A 490 -16.27 11.64 -17.74
N SER A 491 -16.21 11.93 -16.45
CA SER A 491 -17.38 12.39 -15.68
C SER A 491 -17.95 13.69 -16.30
N GLY A 492 -19.26 13.71 -16.53
CA GLY A 492 -19.97 14.84 -17.14
C GLY A 492 -19.83 14.96 -18.67
N ALA A 493 -19.06 14.09 -19.33
CA ALA A 493 -19.03 14.03 -20.79
C ALA A 493 -20.35 13.48 -21.36
N LYS A 494 -20.80 14.06 -22.47
CA LYS A 494 -21.99 13.60 -23.19
C LYS A 494 -21.79 12.19 -23.76
N TRP A 495 -20.57 11.89 -24.19
CA TRP A 495 -20.19 10.65 -24.83
C TRP A 495 -19.00 10.00 -24.12
N GLN A 496 -19.05 8.65 -24.02
CA GLN A 496 -17.89 7.84 -23.60
C GLN A 496 -17.33 7.17 -24.87
N TRP A 497 -16.21 7.68 -25.37
CA TRP A 497 -15.61 7.20 -26.61
C TRP A 497 -14.83 5.90 -26.44
N ARG A 498 -14.70 5.14 -27.53
CA ARG A 498 -13.93 3.90 -27.62
C ARG A 498 -12.93 4.00 -28.75
N ASN A 499 -11.68 3.64 -28.48
CA ASN A 499 -10.67 3.40 -29.49
C ASN A 499 -10.46 1.89 -29.62
N MET A 500 -10.57 1.35 -30.84
CA MET A 500 -10.64 -0.08 -31.06
C MET A 500 -9.92 -0.54 -32.33
N THR A 501 -9.67 -1.85 -32.39
CA THR A 501 -9.23 -2.57 -33.57
C THR A 501 -9.76 -4.00 -33.56
N GLU A 502 -9.52 -4.76 -34.61
CA GLU A 502 -10.02 -6.12 -34.78
C GLU A 502 -8.86 -7.11 -34.95
N ILE A 503 -9.02 -8.32 -34.40
CA ILE A 503 -8.10 -9.45 -34.58
C ILE A 503 -8.86 -10.67 -35.12
N SER A 504 -8.20 -11.50 -35.93
CA SER A 504 -8.83 -12.65 -36.61
C SER A 504 -7.83 -13.77 -36.92
N THR A 505 -8.32 -15.01 -37.03
CA THR A 505 -7.56 -16.13 -37.61
C THR A 505 -7.92 -16.41 -39.08
N THR A 506 -8.89 -15.68 -39.65
CA THR A 506 -9.44 -15.95 -40.97
C THR A 506 -8.71 -15.16 -42.06
N ASP A 507 -8.09 -15.87 -43.00
CA ASP A 507 -7.45 -15.26 -44.17
C ASP A 507 -8.48 -14.48 -45.03
N GLY A 508 -8.06 -13.27 -45.47
CA GLY A 508 -8.89 -12.45 -46.36
C GLY A 508 -9.92 -11.55 -45.66
N GLN A 509 -9.97 -11.58 -44.32
CA GLN A 509 -10.71 -10.59 -43.56
C GLN A 509 -10.01 -9.21 -43.62
N THR A 510 -10.78 -8.16 -43.52
CA THR A 510 -10.26 -6.77 -43.50
C THR A 510 -9.69 -6.39 -42.12
N THR A 511 -9.63 -7.34 -41.20
CA THR A 511 -9.10 -7.15 -39.85
C THR A 511 -7.60 -6.83 -39.91
N PRO A 512 -7.15 -5.77 -39.23
CA PRO A 512 -5.75 -5.29 -39.34
C PRO A 512 -4.72 -6.26 -38.74
N TYR A 513 -5.12 -7.07 -37.75
CA TYR A 513 -4.22 -7.95 -37.01
C TYR A 513 -4.69 -9.41 -37.14
N GLN A 514 -3.85 -10.22 -37.75
CA GLN A 514 -4.13 -11.64 -37.97
C GLN A 514 -3.18 -12.53 -37.18
N PHE A 515 -3.66 -13.68 -36.74
CA PHE A 515 -2.89 -14.73 -36.11
C PHE A 515 -3.35 -16.11 -36.60
N LYS A 516 -2.64 -17.19 -36.27
CA LYS A 516 -2.99 -18.52 -36.73
C LYS A 516 -3.75 -19.31 -35.66
N ASN A 517 -4.61 -20.21 -36.10
CA ASN A 517 -5.31 -21.17 -35.25
C ASN A 517 -4.62 -22.53 -35.21
N ASP A 518 -3.30 -22.54 -35.17
CA ASP A 518 -2.45 -23.75 -35.19
C ASP A 518 -2.15 -24.32 -33.80
N GLY A 519 -2.70 -23.76 -32.76
CA GLY A 519 -2.50 -24.18 -31.37
C GLY A 519 -1.22 -23.65 -30.74
N GLU A 520 -0.43 -22.87 -31.47
CA GLU A 520 0.79 -22.22 -30.99
C GLU A 520 0.50 -20.78 -30.54
N TRP A 521 1.40 -20.22 -29.73
CA TRP A 521 1.28 -18.85 -29.26
C TRP A 521 1.70 -17.82 -30.33
N HIS A 522 0.86 -16.83 -30.55
CA HIS A 522 1.10 -15.71 -31.47
C HIS A 522 1.09 -14.41 -30.71
N LEU A 523 2.14 -13.60 -30.88
CA LEU A 523 2.20 -12.25 -30.29
C LEU A 523 1.44 -11.27 -31.18
N ILE A 524 0.44 -10.61 -30.61
CA ILE A 524 -0.26 -9.46 -31.19
C ILE A 524 0.39 -8.18 -30.63
N SER A 525 0.69 -7.24 -31.51
CA SER A 525 1.23 -5.92 -31.14
C SER A 525 0.47 -4.84 -31.89
N ILE A 526 -0.26 -4.02 -31.14
CA ILE A 526 -1.15 -2.98 -31.65
C ILE A 526 -0.61 -1.62 -31.21
N PRO A 527 0.04 -0.83 -32.08
CA PRO A 527 0.44 0.54 -31.73
C PRO A 527 -0.76 1.33 -31.24
N LEU A 528 -0.66 2.02 -30.10
CA LEU A 528 -1.78 2.77 -29.52
C LEU A 528 -2.32 3.81 -30.51
N GLU A 529 -1.46 4.44 -31.31
CA GLU A 529 -1.83 5.38 -32.38
C GLU A 529 -2.65 4.77 -33.54
N LYS A 530 -2.66 3.43 -33.64
CA LYS A 530 -3.42 2.70 -34.67
C LYS A 530 -4.80 2.25 -34.21
N LEU A 531 -5.12 2.45 -32.94
CA LEU A 531 -6.48 2.32 -32.46
C LEU A 531 -7.29 3.52 -32.98
N TRP A 532 -8.42 3.27 -33.61
CA TRP A 532 -9.27 4.34 -34.15
C TRP A 532 -10.52 4.55 -33.28
N VAL A 533 -11.00 5.78 -33.26
CA VAL A 533 -12.25 6.12 -32.60
C VAL A 533 -13.39 5.41 -33.31
N HIS A 534 -14.17 4.61 -32.58
CA HIS A 534 -15.31 3.93 -33.12
C HIS A 534 -16.39 3.74 -32.07
N GLY A 535 -17.48 4.46 -32.24
CA GLY A 535 -18.66 4.33 -31.43
C GLY A 535 -18.61 4.95 -30.04
N THR A 536 -19.77 5.00 -29.44
CA THR A 536 -20.02 5.50 -28.10
C THR A 536 -20.72 4.43 -27.26
N GLN A 537 -20.61 4.52 -25.95
CA GLN A 537 -21.42 3.71 -25.06
C GLN A 537 -22.85 4.30 -25.03
N GLY A 538 -23.84 3.56 -25.50
CA GLY A 538 -25.27 3.91 -25.47
C GLY A 538 -25.86 4.22 -26.85
N GLU A 539 -25.56 5.35 -27.48
CA GLU A 539 -25.97 5.67 -28.85
C GLU A 539 -24.78 5.59 -29.80
N TRP A 540 -24.92 4.90 -30.92
CA TRP A 540 -23.84 4.74 -31.89
C TRP A 540 -23.53 6.05 -32.60
N LYS A 541 -22.30 6.51 -32.44
CA LYS A 541 -21.74 7.64 -33.13
C LYS A 541 -20.30 7.31 -33.54
N ASP A 542 -20.02 7.28 -34.84
CA ASP A 542 -18.73 6.77 -35.36
C ASP A 542 -17.59 7.78 -35.24
N ALA A 543 -17.87 9.06 -35.02
CA ALA A 543 -16.86 10.10 -34.83
C ALA A 543 -17.45 11.32 -34.10
N PRO A 544 -16.63 12.10 -33.40
CA PRO A 544 -17.05 13.38 -32.84
C PRO A 544 -17.53 14.35 -33.92
N ASP A 545 -18.57 15.13 -33.64
CA ASP A 545 -18.96 16.26 -34.49
C ASP A 545 -17.93 17.41 -34.35
N GLU A 546 -17.97 18.34 -35.27
CA GLU A 546 -17.10 19.53 -35.21
C GLU A 546 -17.34 20.28 -33.89
N GLY A 547 -16.26 20.40 -33.07
CA GLY A 547 -16.28 21.04 -31.75
C GLY A 547 -16.65 20.12 -30.59
N GLU A 548 -16.93 18.84 -30.80
CA GLU A 548 -17.02 17.84 -29.72
C GLU A 548 -15.64 17.32 -29.34
N GLU A 549 -15.46 17.03 -28.04
CA GLU A 549 -14.25 16.34 -27.57
C GLU A 549 -14.26 14.89 -28.06
N GLY A 550 -13.15 14.45 -28.63
CA GLY A 550 -12.93 13.06 -29.04
C GLY A 550 -12.48 12.17 -27.88
N PHE A 551 -11.84 11.04 -28.23
CA PHE A 551 -11.29 10.10 -27.26
C PHE A 551 -10.17 10.75 -26.44
N ALA A 552 -10.27 10.61 -25.11
CA ALA A 552 -9.33 11.16 -24.14
C ALA A 552 -8.46 10.05 -23.53
N TRP A 553 -7.16 10.13 -23.77
CA TRP A 553 -6.18 9.14 -23.33
C TRP A 553 -5.81 9.23 -21.84
N ASP A 554 -6.23 10.29 -21.17
CA ASP A 554 -6.00 10.58 -19.75
C ASP A 554 -7.12 10.05 -18.82
N CYS A 555 -8.12 9.35 -19.38
CA CYS A 555 -9.27 8.86 -18.62
C CYS A 555 -9.77 7.48 -19.09
N ILE A 556 -8.87 6.56 -19.34
CA ILE A 556 -9.19 5.18 -19.74
C ILE A 556 -9.64 4.37 -18.53
N ASN A 557 -10.81 3.74 -18.63
CA ASN A 557 -11.29 2.87 -17.57
C ASN A 557 -11.48 1.40 -17.97
N HIS A 558 -11.53 1.08 -19.27
CA HIS A 558 -11.56 -0.33 -19.69
C HIS A 558 -10.52 -0.62 -20.77
N LEU A 559 -9.86 -1.78 -20.64
CA LEU A 559 -9.28 -2.53 -21.75
C LEU A 559 -10.12 -3.79 -21.95
N GLU A 560 -10.58 -4.02 -23.17
CA GLU A 560 -11.54 -5.07 -23.48
C GLU A 560 -11.11 -5.90 -24.69
N ILE A 561 -11.33 -7.22 -24.61
CA ILE A 561 -11.28 -8.14 -25.76
C ILE A 561 -12.63 -8.85 -25.80
N VAL A 562 -13.44 -8.57 -26.83
CA VAL A 562 -14.85 -8.95 -26.87
C VAL A 562 -15.28 -9.43 -28.27
N PRO A 563 -16.33 -10.27 -28.39
CA PRO A 563 -16.90 -10.71 -29.66
C PRO A 563 -17.63 -9.61 -30.43
N GLU A 564 -18.12 -8.57 -29.76
CA GLU A 564 -18.89 -7.44 -30.32
C GLU A 564 -20.08 -7.89 -31.22
N GLY A 565 -20.93 -8.76 -30.70
CA GLY A 565 -22.10 -9.27 -31.39
C GLY A 565 -21.82 -10.36 -32.43
N ASN A 566 -20.58 -10.85 -32.54
CA ASN A 566 -20.21 -11.86 -33.54
C ASN A 566 -20.58 -13.29 -33.10
N ASN A 567 -21.61 -13.85 -33.70
CA ASN A 567 -22.05 -15.24 -33.41
C ASN A 567 -21.06 -16.31 -33.90
N ALA A 568 -20.16 -16.01 -34.84
CA ALA A 568 -19.26 -17.00 -35.41
C ALA A 568 -18.17 -17.48 -34.43
N VAL A 569 -17.97 -16.73 -33.32
CA VAL A 569 -17.01 -17.08 -32.28
C VAL A 569 -17.61 -17.79 -31.08
N LEU A 570 -18.93 -18.03 -31.05
CA LEU A 570 -19.56 -18.82 -29.97
C LEU A 570 -19.00 -20.25 -29.93
N ASP A 571 -18.91 -20.78 -28.71
CA ASP A 571 -18.38 -22.12 -28.41
C ASP A 571 -16.90 -22.30 -28.84
N LYS A 572 -16.16 -21.22 -28.98
CA LYS A 572 -14.71 -21.19 -29.25
C LYS A 572 -13.92 -20.96 -27.99
N THR A 573 -12.70 -21.50 -27.95
CA THR A 573 -11.77 -21.29 -26.83
C THR A 573 -10.55 -20.53 -27.31
N VAL A 574 -10.20 -19.46 -26.58
CA VAL A 574 -8.94 -18.74 -26.75
C VAL A 574 -8.15 -18.74 -25.45
N TYR A 575 -6.83 -18.74 -25.57
CA TYR A 575 -5.91 -18.54 -24.47
C TYR A 575 -5.19 -17.22 -24.69
N ILE A 576 -5.06 -16.42 -23.65
CA ILE A 576 -4.43 -15.10 -23.70
C ILE A 576 -3.42 -15.01 -22.57
N ASP A 577 -2.27 -14.34 -22.81
CA ASP A 577 -1.21 -14.20 -21.83
C ASP A 577 -0.41 -12.93 -22.09
N ASN A 578 0.34 -12.45 -21.08
CA ASN A 578 1.26 -11.35 -21.18
C ASN A 578 0.63 -10.10 -21.84
N ILE A 579 -0.47 -9.59 -21.24
CA ILE A 579 -1.16 -8.39 -21.71
C ILE A 579 -0.44 -7.16 -21.15
N VAL A 580 0.20 -6.38 -22.04
CA VAL A 580 1.06 -5.27 -21.63
C VAL A 580 1.00 -4.10 -22.62
N ILE A 581 1.07 -2.87 -22.12
CA ILE A 581 1.34 -1.68 -22.95
C ILE A 581 2.80 -1.29 -22.75
N LYS A 582 3.59 -1.35 -23.80
CA LYS A 582 5.02 -1.01 -23.77
C LYS A 582 5.53 -0.46 -25.11
N LYS A 583 6.69 0.18 -25.07
CA LYS A 583 7.41 0.70 -26.26
C LYS A 583 8.07 -0.41 -27.06
#